data_9be8b6e0ec5b9d02422fb9c00cd9c68e
#
_entry.id   9be8b6e0ec5b9d02422fb9c00cd9c68e
#
_cell.length_a   1.000
_cell.length_b   1.000
_cell.length_c   1.000
_cell.angle_alpha   90.00
_cell.angle_beta   90.00
_cell.angle_gamma   90.00
#
_symmetry.space_group_name_H-M   'P 1'
#
loop_
_entity.id
_entity.type
_entity.pdbx_description
1 polymer ?
#
loop_
_entity_poly.entity_id
_entity_poly.type
_entity_poly.pdbx_seq_one_letter_code
_entity_poly.pdbx_strand_id
1 'polypeptide(L)'
;MTYLNPNDDAATPILTNPTPRERFDCWHIFNCSCRPLAIMFSIATRQFARRLAAAANGAAPSISRATRSLSAFPAPRLFDYETVTANLTVADAIESVEEAFSALGRGKVDVPMPMHIGIEESAVAGPGDCHIKGGYVSGTPTFTVKLACVSFYKNVERGLPPGSGIFVVVNAVTGAPLAVMQENRFMTDLRTGAAGAVAMKHCTSPSQDVVGFIGCGAIARNMARAAAAVRPIRGVCYAHEGAEQFAAELSEELGMPFEVAGTAKELCGKSDVIFTQTPGGATVLERDWLNPKGVTIIASGSDQPTKQEIPNDVLSAGKYIADLTKQTSKVGELRGALQAGDMTEDDVYAELGDIVNGVKPGREGDEIIVVDLTGTGAQDAAIGQVAWDKLSQL
;
A
#
# COMPACT_ATOMS: atom_id res chain seq x y z
N MET A 1 -10.35 36.43 37.69
CA MET A 1 -9.27 37.12 38.45
C MET A 1 -7.97 36.77 37.74
N THR A 2 -7.56 37.68 36.93
CA THR A 2 -6.38 38.58 36.99
C THR A 2 -5.08 37.84 36.59
N TYR A 3 -4.66 38.00 35.32
CA TYR A 3 -3.54 38.85 34.80
C TYR A 3 -2.14 38.40 35.21
N LEU A 4 -1.25 38.12 34.23
CA LEU A 4 -0.25 39.05 33.71
C LEU A 4 0.56 38.41 32.57
N ASN A 5 0.67 39.17 31.49
CA ASN A 5 1.74 39.10 30.49
C ASN A 5 2.84 40.07 30.93
N PRO A 6 4.13 39.89 30.67
CA PRO A 6 4.74 40.82 29.75
C PRO A 6 5.83 40.24 28.80
N ASN A 7 5.87 40.85 27.63
CA ASN A 7 6.93 40.97 26.64
C ASN A 7 8.37 40.90 27.18
N ASP A 8 9.26 40.29 26.38
CA ASP A 8 10.55 40.89 26.04
C ASP A 8 11.10 40.37 24.71
N ASP A 9 11.67 41.32 24.00
CA ASP A 9 12.23 41.30 22.67
C ASP A 9 13.46 40.39 22.51
N ALA A 10 13.55 39.68 21.37
CA ALA A 10 14.85 39.38 20.77
C ALA A 10 14.72 39.21 19.25
N ALA A 11 15.48 40.01 18.57
CA ALA A 11 15.53 40.27 17.14
C ALA A 11 15.72 39.07 16.23
N THR A 12 14.94 39.03 15.18
CA THR A 12 15.08 38.18 13.99
C THR A 12 16.09 38.78 13.02
N PRO A 13 17.04 38.04 12.45
CA PRO A 13 17.77 38.50 11.28
C PRO A 13 17.01 38.15 10.00
N ILE A 14 16.73 39.18 9.22
CA ILE A 14 16.18 39.15 7.86
C ILE A 14 17.22 38.51 6.95
N LEU A 15 16.91 37.37 6.36
CA LEU A 15 17.65 36.81 5.24
C LEU A 15 16.94 37.20 3.92
N THR A 16 17.62 38.03 3.17
CA THR A 16 17.29 38.51 1.83
C THR A 16 17.42 37.40 0.80
N ASN A 17 16.42 37.26 -0.08
CA ASN A 17 16.45 36.40 -1.27
C ASN A 17 17.55 36.82 -2.25
N PRO A 18 18.30 35.91 -2.84
CA PRO A 18 19.08 36.19 -4.04
C PRO A 18 18.27 35.94 -5.31
N THR A 19 18.42 36.87 -6.25
CA THR A 19 17.88 36.86 -7.61
C THR A 19 18.52 35.82 -8.51
N PRO A 20 17.84 35.35 -9.59
CA PRO A 20 18.30 34.27 -10.45
C PRO A 20 19.17 34.81 -11.59
N ARG A 21 20.47 34.49 -11.60
CA ARG A 21 21.34 34.47 -12.80
C ARG A 21 22.71 33.91 -12.44
N GLU A 22 22.94 32.65 -12.71
CA GLU A 22 24.28 32.16 -13.09
C GLU A 22 24.12 30.88 -13.90
N ARG A 23 24.51 30.99 -15.18
CA ARG A 23 24.68 29.87 -16.09
C ARG A 23 25.97 29.15 -15.71
N PHE A 24 25.90 27.87 -15.52
CA PHE A 24 27.10 27.04 -15.40
C PHE A 24 27.61 26.68 -16.81
N ASP A 25 28.69 27.34 -17.21
CA ASP A 25 29.60 26.86 -18.25
C ASP A 25 30.50 25.76 -17.66
N CYS A 26 30.30 24.53 -18.09
CA CYS A 26 31.18 23.39 -17.81
C CYS A 26 32.06 23.14 -19.00
N TRP A 27 33.13 23.90 -19.13
CA TRP A 27 34.27 23.57 -19.99
C TRP A 27 35.55 23.91 -19.25
N HIS A 28 36.24 22.92 -18.74
CA HIS A 28 37.68 22.81 -18.55
C HIS A 28 37.99 21.73 -17.52
N ILE A 29 38.51 20.64 -17.96
CA ILE A 29 39.61 19.85 -17.37
C ILE A 29 39.75 18.60 -18.24
N PHE A 30 40.74 18.56 -19.11
CA PHE A 30 41.56 17.39 -19.45
C PHE A 30 42.69 17.84 -20.38
N ASN A 31 43.77 18.28 -19.77
CA ASN A 31 45.07 18.36 -20.41
C ASN A 31 45.95 17.26 -19.77
N CYS A 32 46.13 16.16 -20.46
CA CYS A 32 47.19 15.23 -20.14
C CYS A 32 47.86 14.75 -21.44
N SER A 33 49.12 15.11 -21.55
CA SER A 33 50.04 14.86 -22.65
C SER A 33 50.37 13.37 -22.79
N CYS A 34 50.12 12.79 -23.96
CA CYS A 34 50.86 11.64 -24.49
C CYS A 34 50.86 11.68 -26.01
N ARG A 35 52.04 11.90 -26.61
CA ARG A 35 52.38 11.64 -28.01
C ARG A 35 53.13 10.30 -28.09
N PRO A 36 53.30 9.63 -29.26
CA PRO A 36 52.55 9.59 -30.52
C PRO A 36 52.23 8.16 -31.00
N LEU A 37 51.05 7.95 -31.59
CA LEU A 37 50.74 6.76 -32.38
C LEU A 37 49.93 7.17 -33.63
N ALA A 38 50.55 7.97 -34.49
CA ALA A 38 49.91 8.53 -35.68
C ALA A 38 50.55 7.99 -37.00
N ILE A 39 50.65 6.67 -37.17
CA ILE A 39 51.08 6.09 -38.48
C ILE A 39 50.27 4.86 -38.93
N MET A 40 49.38 4.28 -38.19
CA MET A 40 48.62 3.10 -38.63
C MET A 40 47.15 3.32 -38.99
N PHE A 41 46.63 4.54 -38.93
CA PHE A 41 45.22 4.84 -39.25
C PHE A 41 44.95 5.35 -40.68
N SER A 42 45.99 5.49 -41.52
CA SER A 42 45.85 6.12 -42.86
C SER A 42 45.42 5.20 -43.99
N ILE A 43 45.45 3.88 -43.82
CA ILE A 43 45.14 2.93 -44.92
C ILE A 43 43.72 2.36 -44.75
N ALA A 44 43.24 2.14 -43.53
CA ALA A 44 41.91 1.59 -43.28
C ALA A 44 40.78 2.61 -43.58
N THR A 45 41.01 3.89 -43.32
CA THR A 45 40.04 4.96 -43.58
C THR A 45 39.85 5.26 -45.08
N ARG A 46 40.88 5.08 -45.93
CA ARG A 46 40.71 5.27 -47.38
C ARG A 46 39.97 4.13 -48.07
N GLN A 47 40.07 2.91 -47.59
CA GLN A 47 39.27 1.78 -48.10
C GLN A 47 37.82 1.80 -47.65
N PHE A 48 37.53 2.30 -46.46
CA PHE A 48 36.17 2.45 -45.96
C PHE A 48 35.43 3.58 -46.69
N ALA A 49 36.10 4.71 -46.94
CA ALA A 49 35.50 5.84 -47.70
C ALA A 49 35.23 5.47 -49.18
N ARG A 50 36.09 4.62 -49.82
CA ARG A 50 35.83 4.15 -51.19
C ARG A 50 34.68 3.13 -51.28
N ARG A 51 34.43 2.34 -50.24
CA ARG A 51 33.26 1.44 -50.19
C ARG A 51 31.96 2.18 -49.94
N LEU A 52 31.97 3.28 -49.18
CA LEU A 52 30.79 4.15 -49.00
C LEU A 52 30.45 4.95 -50.26
N ALA A 53 31.45 5.39 -51.04
CA ALA A 53 31.20 6.10 -52.29
C ALA A 53 30.71 5.20 -53.45
N ALA A 54 31.03 3.90 -53.44
CA ALA A 54 30.48 2.95 -54.40
C ALA A 54 29.07 2.48 -54.12
N ALA A 55 28.61 2.62 -52.88
CA ALA A 55 27.23 2.32 -52.48
C ALA A 55 26.24 3.47 -52.73
N ALA A 56 26.74 4.67 -53.05
CA ALA A 56 25.91 5.84 -53.27
C ALA A 56 25.31 5.99 -54.68
N ASN A 57 25.74 5.15 -55.67
CA ASN A 57 25.24 5.18 -57.05
C ASN A 57 24.29 4.05 -57.42
N GLY A 58 23.88 3.22 -56.46
CA GLY A 58 22.74 2.33 -56.61
C GLY A 58 21.48 3.10 -56.22
N ALA A 59 20.50 3.18 -57.14
CA ALA A 59 19.22 3.75 -56.87
C ALA A 59 18.68 3.19 -55.56
N ALA A 60 18.68 3.97 -54.52
CA ALA A 60 18.05 3.60 -53.24
C ALA A 60 16.60 3.25 -53.52
N PRO A 61 16.12 2.04 -53.14
CA PRO A 61 14.70 1.77 -53.21
C PRO A 61 14.03 2.85 -52.38
N SER A 62 13.14 3.61 -53.03
CA SER A 62 12.28 4.55 -52.32
C SER A 62 11.45 3.72 -51.35
N ILE A 63 11.89 3.62 -50.07
CA ILE A 63 11.05 3.17 -48.99
C ILE A 63 9.99 4.25 -48.84
N SER A 64 8.91 4.09 -49.57
CA SER A 64 7.68 4.79 -49.28
C SER A 64 7.34 4.41 -47.83
N ARG A 65 7.75 5.26 -46.92
CA ARG A 65 7.31 5.20 -45.53
C ARG A 65 5.82 5.55 -45.56
N ALA A 66 4.98 4.53 -45.83
CA ALA A 66 3.59 4.65 -45.60
C ALA A 66 3.46 5.07 -44.13
N THR A 67 3.19 6.33 -43.90
CA THR A 67 2.76 6.83 -42.58
C THR A 67 1.42 6.16 -42.32
N ARG A 68 1.46 4.94 -41.73
CA ARG A 68 0.25 4.36 -41.15
C ARG A 68 -0.22 5.40 -40.13
N SER A 69 -1.36 6.00 -40.39
CA SER A 69 -2.07 6.77 -39.38
C SER A 69 -2.25 5.87 -38.17
N LEU A 70 -1.64 6.23 -37.04
CA LEU A 70 -1.83 5.50 -35.78
C LEU A 70 -3.29 5.72 -35.38
N SER A 71 -4.02 4.65 -35.25
CA SER A 71 -5.38 4.69 -34.67
C SER A 71 -5.26 4.92 -33.17
N ALA A 72 -6.26 5.62 -32.59
CA ALA A 72 -6.38 5.74 -31.14
C ALA A 72 -6.63 4.37 -30.50
N PHE A 73 -6.24 4.19 -29.25
CA PHE A 73 -6.65 3.01 -28.48
C PHE A 73 -8.18 3.01 -28.30
N PRO A 74 -8.79 1.82 -28.20
CA PRO A 74 -10.20 1.72 -27.83
C PRO A 74 -10.44 2.43 -26.48
N ALA A 75 -11.66 2.98 -26.30
CA ALA A 75 -12.05 3.50 -25.00
C ALA A 75 -12.07 2.37 -23.96
N PRO A 76 -11.64 2.62 -22.71
CA PRO A 76 -11.73 1.63 -21.66
C PRO A 76 -13.20 1.32 -21.34
N ARG A 77 -13.46 0.06 -20.91
CA ARG A 77 -14.77 -0.30 -20.37
C ARG A 77 -14.99 0.38 -19.03
N LEU A 78 -16.21 0.83 -18.76
CA LEU A 78 -16.62 1.42 -17.49
C LEU A 78 -17.48 0.40 -16.75
N PHE A 79 -17.12 0.09 -15.50
CA PHE A 79 -17.89 -0.76 -14.62
C PHE A 79 -18.32 0.07 -13.40
N ASP A 80 -19.62 0.11 -13.16
CA ASP A 80 -20.20 0.76 -11.99
C ASP A 80 -20.00 -0.04 -10.72
N TYR A 81 -20.31 0.58 -9.59
CA TYR A 81 -20.16 -0.01 -8.26
C TYR A 81 -20.94 -1.32 -8.09
N GLU A 82 -22.19 -1.36 -8.57
CA GLU A 82 -23.08 -2.51 -8.46
C GLU A 82 -22.52 -3.71 -9.23
N THR A 83 -22.02 -3.48 -10.43
CA THR A 83 -21.39 -4.53 -11.24
C THR A 83 -20.12 -5.06 -10.58
N VAL A 84 -19.28 -4.19 -10.04
CA VAL A 84 -18.04 -4.59 -9.35
C VAL A 84 -18.36 -5.42 -8.11
N THR A 85 -19.28 -4.95 -7.27
CA THR A 85 -19.61 -5.63 -5.99
C THR A 85 -20.29 -6.96 -6.18
N ALA A 86 -21.10 -7.11 -7.22
CA ALA A 86 -21.81 -8.36 -7.52
C ALA A 86 -20.88 -9.49 -8.01
N ASN A 87 -19.67 -9.19 -8.45
CA ASN A 87 -18.78 -10.15 -9.11
C ASN A 87 -17.50 -10.49 -8.34
N LEU A 88 -17.24 -9.86 -7.20
CA LEU A 88 -16.06 -10.12 -6.37
C LEU A 88 -16.46 -10.68 -5.01
N THR A 89 -15.74 -11.70 -4.56
CA THR A 89 -15.95 -12.36 -3.27
C THR A 89 -14.75 -12.21 -2.34
N VAL A 90 -14.95 -12.47 -1.05
CA VAL A 90 -13.88 -12.54 -0.05
C VAL A 90 -12.83 -13.59 -0.42
N ALA A 91 -13.27 -14.74 -0.95
CA ALA A 91 -12.36 -15.81 -1.36
C ALA A 91 -11.44 -15.38 -2.51
N ASP A 92 -12.00 -14.71 -3.54
CA ASP A 92 -11.20 -14.15 -4.65
C ASP A 92 -10.13 -13.19 -4.15
N ALA A 93 -10.48 -12.35 -3.17
CA ALA A 93 -9.56 -11.38 -2.61
C ALA A 93 -8.46 -12.06 -1.79
N ILE A 94 -8.77 -13.05 -0.95
CA ILE A 94 -7.77 -13.77 -0.15
C ILE A 94 -6.78 -14.48 -1.07
N GLU A 95 -7.24 -15.21 -2.09
CA GLU A 95 -6.38 -15.92 -3.02
C GLU A 95 -5.45 -14.95 -3.77
N SER A 96 -6.00 -13.88 -4.35
CA SER A 96 -5.21 -12.92 -5.11
C SER A 96 -4.20 -12.15 -4.26
N VAL A 97 -4.57 -11.78 -3.03
CA VAL A 97 -3.68 -11.07 -2.11
C VAL A 97 -2.57 -11.97 -1.57
N GLU A 98 -2.86 -13.24 -1.32
CA GLU A 98 -1.84 -14.23 -0.94
C GLU A 98 -0.81 -14.42 -2.06
N GLU A 99 -1.25 -14.53 -3.31
CA GLU A 99 -0.36 -14.56 -4.47
C GLU A 99 0.46 -13.28 -4.63
N ALA A 100 -0.14 -12.11 -4.35
CA ALA A 100 0.58 -10.84 -4.38
C ALA A 100 1.71 -10.78 -3.34
N PHE A 101 1.46 -11.20 -2.10
CA PHE A 101 2.52 -11.31 -1.09
C PHE A 101 3.58 -12.34 -1.48
N SER A 102 3.16 -13.49 -1.99
CA SER A 102 4.10 -14.49 -2.49
C SER A 102 4.98 -13.95 -3.62
N ALA A 103 4.44 -13.17 -4.53
CA ALA A 103 5.19 -12.53 -5.61
C ALA A 103 6.13 -11.42 -5.07
N LEU A 104 5.71 -10.65 -4.05
CA LEU A 104 6.56 -9.67 -3.36
C LEU A 104 7.79 -10.34 -2.76
N GLY A 105 7.61 -11.40 -1.97
CA GLY A 105 8.71 -12.15 -1.35
C GLY A 105 9.66 -12.81 -2.36
N ARG A 106 9.21 -12.99 -3.61
CA ARG A 106 10.07 -13.45 -4.73
C ARG A 106 10.71 -12.31 -5.53
N GLY A 107 10.49 -11.05 -5.15
CA GLY A 107 10.96 -9.87 -5.90
C GLY A 107 10.36 -9.77 -7.32
N LYS A 108 9.11 -10.24 -7.50
CA LYS A 108 8.40 -10.27 -8.79
C LYS A 108 7.34 -9.19 -8.94
N VAL A 109 7.41 -8.15 -8.11
CA VAL A 109 6.43 -7.05 -8.16
C VAL A 109 7.16 -5.71 -8.21
N ASP A 110 6.76 -4.85 -9.13
CA ASP A 110 7.13 -3.44 -9.12
C ASP A 110 6.05 -2.66 -8.37
N VAL A 111 6.42 -2.11 -7.20
CA VAL A 111 5.53 -1.33 -6.33
C VAL A 111 6.18 0.02 -6.05
N PRO A 112 5.77 1.08 -6.75
CA PRO A 112 6.20 2.43 -6.41
C PRO A 112 5.64 2.87 -5.06
N MET A 113 6.33 3.82 -4.41
CA MET A 113 5.81 4.44 -3.19
C MET A 113 4.46 5.12 -3.47
N PRO A 114 3.49 5.03 -2.55
CA PRO A 114 2.21 5.71 -2.68
C PRO A 114 2.37 7.23 -2.89
N MET A 115 1.55 7.78 -3.78
CA MET A 115 1.35 9.22 -3.86
C MET A 115 0.16 9.59 -2.97
N HIS A 116 0.30 10.68 -2.23
CA HIS A 116 -0.72 11.21 -1.34
C HIS A 116 -1.05 12.66 -1.71
N ILE A 117 -2.35 12.98 -1.81
CA ILE A 117 -2.85 14.34 -2.01
C ILE A 117 -3.78 14.66 -0.86
N GLY A 118 -3.32 15.53 0.05
CA GLY A 118 -4.15 16.11 1.12
C GLY A 118 -4.99 17.26 0.58
N ILE A 119 -6.26 17.30 0.95
CA ILE A 119 -7.18 18.39 0.61
C ILE A 119 -7.56 19.11 1.89
N GLU A 120 -7.14 20.36 2.01
CA GLU A 120 -7.46 21.21 3.15
C GLU A 120 -8.87 21.81 3.01
N GLU A 121 -9.49 22.07 4.15
CA GLU A 121 -10.80 22.70 4.19
C GLU A 121 -10.74 24.13 3.65
N SER A 122 -11.69 24.48 2.77
CA SER A 122 -11.86 25.81 2.22
C SER A 122 -13.34 26.08 1.89
N ALA A 123 -13.64 27.26 1.35
CA ALA A 123 -14.99 27.61 0.90
C ALA A 123 -15.51 26.69 -0.22
N VAL A 124 -14.62 26.02 -0.98
CA VAL A 124 -14.96 25.20 -2.15
C VAL A 124 -14.49 23.74 -2.02
N ALA A 125 -13.74 23.41 -0.99
CA ALA A 125 -13.22 22.07 -0.74
C ALA A 125 -13.49 21.66 0.71
N GLY A 126 -13.85 20.40 0.93
CA GLY A 126 -13.90 19.80 2.27
C GLY A 126 -12.57 19.14 2.58
N PRO A 127 -12.23 18.91 3.89
CA PRO A 127 -11.05 18.16 4.22
C PRO A 127 -11.18 16.72 3.74
N GLY A 128 -10.07 16.16 3.27
CA GLY A 128 -10.01 14.79 2.78
C GLY A 128 -8.65 14.43 2.23
N ASP A 129 -8.48 13.17 1.89
CA ASP A 129 -7.23 12.61 1.37
C ASP A 129 -7.47 11.79 0.11
N CYS A 130 -6.52 11.81 -0.81
CA CYS A 130 -6.49 10.91 -1.95
C CYS A 130 -5.18 10.13 -1.95
N HIS A 131 -5.29 8.80 -1.89
CA HIS A 131 -4.17 7.88 -1.98
C HIS A 131 -4.13 7.26 -3.36
N ILE A 132 -3.02 7.44 -4.07
CA ILE A 132 -2.79 6.86 -5.39
C ILE A 132 -1.75 5.77 -5.23
N LYS A 133 -2.16 4.52 -5.48
CA LYS A 133 -1.32 3.33 -5.37
C LYS A 133 -1.42 2.52 -6.66
N GLY A 134 -0.39 1.75 -6.97
CA GLY A 134 -0.42 0.87 -8.11
C GLY A 134 0.73 -0.12 -8.07
N GLY A 135 0.69 -1.09 -8.94
CA GLY A 135 1.73 -2.09 -9.04
C GLY A 135 1.60 -2.95 -10.28
N TYR A 136 2.69 -3.62 -10.59
CA TYR A 136 2.77 -4.62 -11.64
C TYR A 136 3.36 -5.91 -11.09
N VAL A 137 2.60 -6.98 -11.15
CA VAL A 137 3.09 -8.33 -10.86
C VAL A 137 3.71 -8.88 -12.14
N SER A 138 4.99 -9.24 -12.09
CA SER A 138 5.74 -9.68 -13.26
C SER A 138 5.13 -10.94 -13.90
N GLY A 139 4.80 -10.84 -15.18
CA GLY A 139 4.18 -11.93 -15.95
C GLY A 139 2.66 -11.87 -16.03
N THR A 140 1.99 -10.96 -15.34
CA THR A 140 0.55 -10.73 -15.52
C THR A 140 0.28 -9.88 -16.77
N PRO A 141 -0.89 -10.07 -17.42
CA PRO A 141 -1.23 -9.34 -18.64
C PRO A 141 -1.62 -7.87 -18.39
N THR A 142 -1.83 -7.50 -17.14
CA THR A 142 -2.22 -6.14 -16.76
C THR A 142 -1.39 -5.58 -15.61
N PHE A 143 -1.42 -4.26 -15.48
CA PHE A 143 -1.08 -3.57 -14.25
C PHE A 143 -2.23 -2.65 -13.83
N THR A 144 -2.25 -2.26 -12.57
CA THR A 144 -3.36 -1.50 -12.01
C THR A 144 -2.88 -0.24 -11.32
N VAL A 145 -3.64 0.84 -11.49
CA VAL A 145 -3.51 2.07 -10.70
C VAL A 145 -4.84 2.32 -9.99
N LYS A 146 -4.78 2.50 -8.68
CA LYS A 146 -5.93 2.85 -7.85
C LYS A 146 -5.84 4.29 -7.39
N LEU A 147 -6.96 4.97 -7.39
CA LEU A 147 -7.20 6.26 -6.77
C LEU A 147 -8.27 6.06 -5.70
N ALA A 148 -7.89 6.22 -4.43
CA ALA A 148 -8.80 6.06 -3.28
C ALA A 148 -8.90 7.37 -2.51
N CYS A 149 -10.09 7.97 -2.52
CA CYS A 149 -10.42 9.14 -1.72
C CYS A 149 -11.00 8.71 -0.38
N VAL A 150 -10.45 9.23 0.71
CA VAL A 150 -10.82 8.88 2.08
C VAL A 150 -10.97 10.13 2.94
N SER A 151 -11.53 9.99 4.13
CA SER A 151 -11.66 11.08 5.12
C SER A 151 -12.56 12.25 4.71
N PHE A 152 -13.39 12.09 3.68
CA PHE A 152 -14.38 13.09 3.29
C PHE A 152 -15.65 13.01 4.18
N TYR A 153 -15.47 13.12 5.49
CA TYR A 153 -16.55 12.89 6.48
C TYR A 153 -17.77 13.81 6.31
N LYS A 154 -17.61 15.02 5.78
CA LYS A 154 -18.72 15.92 5.46
C LYS A 154 -19.66 15.40 4.36
N ASN A 155 -19.27 14.36 3.64
CA ASN A 155 -20.15 13.72 2.67
C ASN A 155 -21.36 13.04 3.35
N VAL A 156 -21.20 12.58 4.59
CA VAL A 156 -22.29 11.93 5.35
C VAL A 156 -23.49 12.88 5.52
N GLU A 157 -23.26 14.18 5.74
CA GLU A 157 -24.29 15.22 5.80
C GLU A 157 -25.03 15.38 4.46
N ARG A 158 -24.43 14.96 3.37
CA ARG A 158 -24.99 15.00 2.00
C ARG A 158 -25.60 13.67 1.59
N GLY A 159 -25.65 12.66 2.46
CA GLY A 159 -26.10 11.32 2.15
C GLY A 159 -25.14 10.53 1.25
N LEU A 160 -23.84 10.92 1.20
CA LEU A 160 -22.81 10.28 0.43
C LEU A 160 -21.82 9.53 1.35
N PRO A 161 -21.14 8.49 0.87
CA PRO A 161 -20.12 7.80 1.65
C PRO A 161 -18.90 8.72 1.91
N PRO A 162 -18.19 8.53 3.05
CA PRO A 162 -17.02 9.33 3.41
C PRO A 162 -15.78 9.01 2.58
N GLY A 163 -15.88 8.08 1.65
CA GLY A 163 -14.81 7.70 0.73
C GLY A 163 -15.35 7.22 -0.62
N SER A 164 -14.51 7.33 -1.63
CA SER A 164 -14.79 6.88 -2.99
C SER A 164 -13.51 6.37 -3.64
N GLY A 165 -13.59 5.85 -4.85
CA GLY A 165 -12.39 5.47 -5.58
C GLY A 165 -12.67 4.83 -6.91
N ILE A 166 -11.60 4.70 -7.68
CA ILE A 166 -11.58 3.99 -8.94
C ILE A 166 -10.34 3.13 -9.05
N PHE A 167 -10.45 2.03 -9.77
CA PHE A 167 -9.34 1.25 -10.28
C PHE A 167 -9.23 1.44 -11.80
N VAL A 168 -8.03 1.68 -12.27
CA VAL A 168 -7.73 1.73 -13.71
C VAL A 168 -6.85 0.53 -14.04
N VAL A 169 -7.38 -0.38 -14.85
CA VAL A 169 -6.66 -1.57 -15.33
C VAL A 169 -6.10 -1.29 -16.71
N VAL A 170 -4.81 -1.55 -16.88
CA VAL A 170 -4.06 -1.22 -18.09
C VAL A 170 -3.39 -2.47 -18.63
N ASN A 171 -3.42 -2.66 -19.95
CA ASN A 171 -2.73 -3.76 -20.63
C ASN A 171 -1.21 -3.60 -20.51
N ALA A 172 -0.53 -4.58 -19.94
CA ALA A 172 0.90 -4.51 -19.68
C ALA A 172 1.78 -4.61 -20.95
N VAL A 173 1.22 -5.06 -22.07
CA VAL A 173 1.95 -5.17 -23.35
C VAL A 173 1.88 -3.86 -24.14
N THR A 174 0.70 -3.24 -24.15
CA THR A 174 0.43 -2.09 -25.06
C THR A 174 0.34 -0.75 -24.35
N GLY A 175 0.18 -0.73 -23.02
CA GLY A 175 -0.13 0.47 -22.24
C GLY A 175 -1.56 0.99 -22.44
N ALA A 176 -2.42 0.24 -23.14
CA ALA A 176 -3.80 0.64 -23.39
C ALA A 176 -4.62 0.54 -22.09
N PRO A 177 -5.41 1.56 -21.70
CA PRO A 177 -6.37 1.41 -20.62
C PRO A 177 -7.48 0.44 -21.05
N LEU A 178 -7.72 -0.60 -20.24
CA LEU A 178 -8.71 -1.64 -20.50
C LEU A 178 -10.03 -1.35 -19.80
N ALA A 179 -9.95 -0.93 -18.53
CA ALA A 179 -11.14 -0.69 -17.72
C ALA A 179 -10.92 0.44 -16.71
N VAL A 180 -12.02 1.11 -16.36
CA VAL A 180 -12.18 1.94 -15.17
C VAL A 180 -13.31 1.34 -14.35
N MET A 181 -13.02 0.96 -13.11
CA MET A 181 -13.96 0.34 -12.19
C MET A 181 -14.26 1.30 -11.05
N GLN A 182 -15.52 1.66 -10.86
CA GLN A 182 -15.97 2.45 -9.72
C GLN A 182 -16.07 1.52 -8.51
N GLU A 183 -15.30 1.79 -7.45
CA GLU A 183 -15.22 0.84 -6.34
C GLU A 183 -15.79 1.37 -5.02
N ASN A 184 -15.95 2.69 -4.86
CA ASN A 184 -16.46 3.33 -3.65
C ASN A 184 -15.89 2.72 -2.34
N ARG A 185 -14.57 2.42 -2.35
CA ARG A 185 -13.80 1.69 -1.31
C ARG A 185 -14.04 0.18 -1.22
N PHE A 186 -14.99 -0.40 -1.93
CA PHE A 186 -15.30 -1.83 -1.81
C PHE A 186 -14.08 -2.73 -2.07
N MET A 187 -13.41 -2.59 -3.22
CA MET A 187 -12.20 -3.38 -3.55
C MET A 187 -11.05 -3.06 -2.60
N THR A 188 -10.91 -1.79 -2.22
CA THR A 188 -9.91 -1.33 -1.23
C THR A 188 -10.13 -1.99 0.12
N ASP A 189 -11.34 -2.00 0.65
CA ASP A 189 -11.67 -2.59 1.94
C ASP A 189 -11.60 -4.13 1.88
N LEU A 190 -12.07 -4.73 0.77
CA LEU A 190 -12.04 -6.16 0.52
C LEU A 190 -10.61 -6.72 0.51
N ARG A 191 -9.67 -6.09 -0.26
CA ARG A 191 -8.27 -6.53 -0.30
C ARG A 191 -7.54 -6.25 1.02
N THR A 192 -7.99 -5.25 1.80
CA THR A 192 -7.42 -4.97 3.13
C THR A 192 -7.83 -6.07 4.12
N GLY A 193 -9.11 -6.48 4.11
CA GLY A 193 -9.55 -7.65 4.87
C GLY A 193 -8.81 -8.92 4.49
N ALA A 194 -8.62 -9.13 3.19
CA ALA A 194 -7.86 -10.27 2.65
C ALA A 194 -6.40 -10.27 3.12
N ALA A 195 -5.73 -9.12 3.17
CA ALA A 195 -4.37 -9.02 3.71
C ALA A 195 -4.31 -9.44 5.18
N GLY A 196 -5.28 -9.01 5.97
CA GLY A 196 -5.42 -9.45 7.36
C GLY A 196 -5.65 -10.95 7.49
N ALA A 197 -6.46 -11.53 6.62
CA ALA A 197 -6.70 -12.98 6.59
C ALA A 197 -5.44 -13.77 6.21
N VAL A 198 -4.66 -13.30 5.24
CA VAL A 198 -3.37 -13.89 4.87
C VAL A 198 -2.38 -13.81 6.04
N ALA A 199 -2.28 -12.66 6.71
CA ALA A 199 -1.47 -12.53 7.92
C ALA A 199 -1.92 -13.50 9.01
N MET A 200 -3.24 -13.59 9.27
CA MET A 200 -3.79 -14.54 10.24
C MET A 200 -3.49 -15.99 9.85
N LYS A 201 -3.65 -16.38 8.58
CA LYS A 201 -3.38 -17.73 8.09
C LYS A 201 -1.94 -18.17 8.33
N HIS A 202 -0.97 -17.29 8.11
CA HIS A 202 0.45 -17.63 8.13
C HIS A 202 1.19 -17.27 9.42
N CYS A 203 0.65 -16.34 10.24
CA CYS A 203 1.30 -15.84 11.44
C CYS A 203 0.59 -16.26 12.74
N THR A 204 -0.37 -17.18 12.68
CA THR A 204 -1.10 -17.66 13.85
C THR A 204 -1.17 -19.18 13.90
N SER A 205 -1.38 -19.74 15.10
CA SER A 205 -1.70 -21.15 15.27
C SER A 205 -3.17 -21.43 14.97
N PRO A 206 -3.54 -22.61 14.44
CA PRO A 206 -4.95 -22.99 14.26
C PRO A 206 -5.80 -22.97 15.54
N SER A 207 -5.17 -23.10 16.72
CA SER A 207 -5.84 -23.04 18.02
C SER A 207 -6.12 -21.63 18.52
N GLN A 208 -5.57 -20.60 17.87
CA GLN A 208 -5.79 -19.20 18.21
C GLN A 208 -7.07 -18.70 17.52
N ASP A 209 -8.23 -18.96 18.16
CA ASP A 209 -9.56 -18.69 17.62
C ASP A 209 -10.26 -17.47 18.22
N VAL A 210 -9.74 -16.89 19.31
CA VAL A 210 -10.27 -15.65 19.89
C VAL A 210 -9.66 -14.44 19.16
N VAL A 211 -10.48 -13.75 18.40
CA VAL A 211 -10.05 -12.67 17.52
C VAL A 211 -10.60 -11.33 17.99
N GLY A 212 -9.72 -10.45 18.44
CA GLY A 212 -10.03 -9.10 18.87
C GLY A 212 -10.06 -8.10 17.71
N PHE A 213 -11.00 -7.16 17.77
CA PHE A 213 -11.12 -6.06 16.79
C PHE A 213 -11.13 -4.72 17.54
N ILE A 214 -10.05 -3.95 17.45
CA ILE A 214 -9.98 -2.59 17.98
C ILE A 214 -10.29 -1.61 16.85
N GLY A 215 -11.46 -0.97 16.95
CA GLY A 215 -12.10 -0.22 15.88
C GLY A 215 -13.11 -1.10 15.12
N CYS A 216 -14.36 -0.61 14.99
CA CYS A 216 -15.50 -1.37 14.46
C CYS A 216 -16.05 -0.77 13.16
N GLY A 217 -15.18 -0.21 12.32
CA GLY A 217 -15.53 0.42 11.04
C GLY A 217 -15.67 -0.56 9.86
N ALA A 218 -15.67 -0.03 8.63
CA ALA A 218 -15.81 -0.81 7.40
C ALA A 218 -14.65 -1.80 7.21
N ILE A 219 -13.42 -1.40 7.50
CA ILE A 219 -12.25 -2.27 7.40
C ILE A 219 -12.36 -3.43 8.39
N ALA A 220 -12.76 -3.18 9.65
CA ALA A 220 -12.96 -4.23 10.65
C ALA A 220 -13.99 -5.29 10.20
N ARG A 221 -15.09 -4.87 9.57
CA ARG A 221 -16.07 -5.80 9.00
C ARG A 221 -15.48 -6.70 7.93
N ASN A 222 -14.66 -6.14 7.04
CA ASN A 222 -13.97 -6.93 6.02
C ASN A 222 -12.90 -7.85 6.62
N MET A 223 -12.16 -7.38 7.66
CA MET A 223 -11.24 -8.23 8.42
C MET A 223 -11.96 -9.43 9.07
N ALA A 224 -13.11 -9.19 9.70
CA ALA A 224 -13.89 -10.24 10.34
C ALA A 224 -14.41 -11.28 9.34
N ARG A 225 -14.98 -10.83 8.20
CA ARG A 225 -15.42 -11.71 7.11
C ARG A 225 -14.26 -12.55 6.56
N ALA A 226 -13.12 -11.90 6.32
CA ALA A 226 -11.94 -12.56 5.79
C ALA A 226 -11.30 -13.53 6.81
N ALA A 227 -11.24 -13.16 8.09
CA ALA A 227 -10.79 -14.04 9.17
C ALA A 227 -11.70 -15.28 9.31
N ALA A 228 -13.02 -15.09 9.27
CA ALA A 228 -14.00 -16.16 9.30
C ALA A 228 -13.91 -17.11 8.09
N ALA A 229 -13.50 -16.60 6.92
CA ALA A 229 -13.25 -17.41 5.74
C ALA A 229 -11.99 -18.29 5.86
N VAL A 230 -11.00 -17.88 6.69
CA VAL A 230 -9.82 -18.71 6.98
C VAL A 230 -10.15 -19.85 7.92
N ARG A 231 -10.88 -19.58 9.02
CA ARG A 231 -11.33 -20.58 10.00
C ARG A 231 -12.43 -20.02 10.89
N PRO A 232 -13.20 -20.86 11.61
CA PRO A 232 -14.14 -20.40 12.63
C PRO A 232 -13.43 -19.56 13.70
N ILE A 233 -14.06 -18.44 14.10
CA ILE A 233 -13.53 -17.51 15.09
C ILE A 233 -14.57 -17.19 16.18
N ARG A 234 -14.07 -16.71 17.33
CA ARG A 234 -14.85 -16.05 18.37
C ARG A 234 -14.42 -14.59 18.42
N GLY A 235 -15.29 -13.70 17.99
CA GLY A 235 -14.98 -12.27 17.91
C GLY A 235 -15.09 -11.58 19.27
N VAL A 236 -14.13 -10.71 19.59
CA VAL A 236 -14.19 -9.75 20.70
C VAL A 236 -13.97 -8.37 20.13
N CYS A 237 -14.89 -7.44 20.32
CA CYS A 237 -14.79 -6.13 19.70
C CYS A 237 -14.80 -4.99 20.72
N TYR A 238 -14.07 -3.93 20.39
CA TYR A 238 -14.01 -2.70 21.15
C TYR A 238 -13.90 -1.49 20.23
N ALA A 239 -14.76 -0.51 20.45
CA ALA A 239 -14.67 0.82 19.84
C ALA A 239 -15.35 1.82 20.79
N HIS A 240 -15.08 3.11 20.60
CA HIS A 240 -15.81 4.16 21.34
C HIS A 240 -17.29 4.22 20.95
N GLU A 241 -17.60 3.90 19.69
CA GLU A 241 -18.95 3.88 19.15
C GLU A 241 -19.13 2.68 18.20
N GLY A 242 -20.33 2.12 18.14
CA GLY A 242 -20.75 1.11 17.17
C GLY A 242 -20.27 -0.32 17.43
N ALA A 243 -19.65 -0.63 18.59
CA ALA A 243 -19.18 -1.98 18.90
C ALA A 243 -20.33 -2.98 19.04
N GLU A 244 -21.44 -2.58 19.66
CA GLU A 244 -22.64 -3.42 19.83
C GLU A 244 -23.29 -3.74 18.48
N GLN A 245 -23.42 -2.75 17.61
CA GLN A 245 -23.94 -2.95 16.26
C GLN A 245 -23.03 -3.88 15.45
N PHE A 246 -21.72 -3.66 15.50
CA PHE A 246 -20.72 -4.50 14.85
C PHE A 246 -20.84 -5.96 15.30
N ALA A 247 -20.91 -6.21 16.62
CA ALA A 247 -21.01 -7.55 17.17
C ALA A 247 -22.32 -8.25 16.75
N ALA A 248 -23.45 -7.54 16.83
CA ALA A 248 -24.75 -8.08 16.45
C ALA A 248 -24.81 -8.46 14.96
N GLU A 249 -24.43 -7.52 14.08
CA GLU A 249 -24.43 -7.72 12.62
C GLU A 249 -23.53 -8.89 12.20
N LEU A 250 -22.31 -8.97 12.72
CA LEU A 250 -21.38 -10.03 12.34
C LEU A 250 -21.72 -11.37 12.97
N SER A 251 -22.29 -11.39 14.17
CA SER A 251 -22.79 -12.64 14.75
C SER A 251 -23.91 -13.25 13.90
N GLU A 252 -24.83 -12.43 13.40
CA GLU A 252 -25.91 -12.86 12.51
C GLU A 252 -25.37 -13.27 11.14
N GLU A 253 -24.56 -12.42 10.52
CA GLU A 253 -24.03 -12.63 9.16
C GLU A 253 -23.16 -13.89 9.07
N LEU A 254 -22.25 -14.08 10.04
CA LEU A 254 -21.23 -15.14 9.98
C LEU A 254 -21.66 -16.42 10.72
N GLY A 255 -22.73 -16.36 11.52
CA GLY A 255 -23.14 -17.46 12.37
C GLY A 255 -22.12 -17.82 13.45
N MET A 256 -21.30 -16.85 13.88
CA MET A 256 -20.21 -17.00 14.85
C MET A 256 -20.40 -16.05 16.01
N PRO A 257 -19.96 -16.38 17.26
CA PRO A 257 -20.15 -15.50 18.39
C PRO A 257 -19.22 -14.29 18.33
N PHE A 258 -19.79 -13.10 18.48
CA PHE A 258 -19.09 -11.85 18.71
C PHE A 258 -19.57 -11.21 20.01
N GLU A 259 -18.66 -10.83 20.89
CA GLU A 259 -18.94 -10.14 22.12
C GLU A 259 -18.29 -8.75 22.17
N VAL A 260 -18.83 -7.85 22.96
CA VAL A 260 -18.27 -6.51 23.18
C VAL A 260 -17.46 -6.52 24.47
N ALA A 261 -16.20 -6.08 24.40
CA ALA A 261 -15.38 -5.83 25.56
C ALA A 261 -15.65 -4.43 26.14
N GLY A 262 -15.65 -4.28 27.45
CA GLY A 262 -15.82 -3.00 28.11
C GLY A 262 -14.63 -2.05 27.95
N THR A 263 -13.45 -2.58 27.69
CA THR A 263 -12.20 -1.82 27.50
C THR A 263 -11.29 -2.49 26.49
N ALA A 264 -10.37 -1.71 25.89
CA ALA A 264 -9.30 -2.28 25.04
C ALA A 264 -8.40 -3.26 25.82
N LYS A 265 -8.14 -3.00 27.11
CA LYS A 265 -7.38 -3.90 27.99
C LYS A 265 -8.06 -5.27 28.13
N GLU A 266 -9.35 -5.29 28.32
CA GLU A 266 -10.11 -6.54 28.40
C GLU A 266 -10.05 -7.33 27.09
N LEU A 267 -10.23 -6.65 25.96
CA LEU A 267 -10.08 -7.25 24.63
C LEU A 267 -8.70 -7.87 24.46
N CYS A 268 -7.64 -7.11 24.73
CA CYS A 268 -6.25 -7.56 24.57
C CYS A 268 -5.93 -8.81 25.42
N GLY A 269 -6.43 -8.83 26.67
CA GLY A 269 -6.20 -9.97 27.58
C GLY A 269 -6.94 -11.24 27.18
N LYS A 270 -8.05 -11.12 26.44
CA LYS A 270 -8.87 -12.25 25.97
C LYS A 270 -8.41 -12.80 24.62
N SER A 271 -7.78 -11.97 23.78
CA SER A 271 -7.57 -12.27 22.38
C SER A 271 -6.25 -12.99 22.10
N ASP A 272 -6.31 -13.94 21.20
CA ASP A 272 -5.15 -14.63 20.62
C ASP A 272 -4.61 -13.91 19.39
N VAL A 273 -5.52 -13.26 18.65
CA VAL A 273 -5.25 -12.43 17.47
C VAL A 273 -5.93 -11.08 17.67
N ILE A 274 -5.26 -9.99 17.38
CA ILE A 274 -5.83 -8.63 17.50
C ILE A 274 -5.67 -7.92 16.17
N PHE A 275 -6.79 -7.51 15.60
CA PHE A 275 -6.81 -6.57 14.47
C PHE A 275 -6.96 -5.14 14.98
N THR A 276 -6.10 -4.22 14.52
CA THR A 276 -6.23 -2.79 14.77
C THR A 276 -6.44 -2.03 13.46
N GLN A 277 -7.48 -1.22 13.40
CA GLN A 277 -7.87 -0.45 12.21
C GLN A 277 -8.67 0.79 12.60
N THR A 278 -8.06 1.66 13.38
CA THR A 278 -8.67 2.90 13.84
C THR A 278 -8.29 4.08 12.92
N PRO A 279 -9.08 5.15 12.85
CA PRO A 279 -8.69 6.37 12.14
C PRO A 279 -7.71 7.24 12.94
N GLY A 280 -7.48 6.89 14.22
CA GLY A 280 -6.74 7.73 15.17
C GLY A 280 -5.23 7.74 14.95
N GLY A 281 -4.58 8.74 15.52
CA GLY A 281 -3.12 8.91 15.54
C GLY A 281 -2.50 8.60 16.91
N ALA A 282 -3.13 7.75 17.72
CA ALA A 282 -2.66 7.35 19.03
C ALA A 282 -2.63 5.83 19.18
N THR A 283 -1.71 5.32 20.00
CA THR A 283 -1.63 3.91 20.34
C THR A 283 -2.92 3.42 21.00
N VAL A 284 -3.36 2.22 20.63
CA VAL A 284 -4.68 1.68 21.01
C VAL A 284 -4.60 0.51 21.99
N LEU A 285 -3.39 0.08 22.32
CA LEU A 285 -3.11 -0.99 23.27
C LEU A 285 -1.82 -0.71 24.05
N GLU A 286 -1.57 -1.50 25.08
CA GLU A 286 -0.34 -1.46 25.87
C GLU A 286 0.22 -2.89 26.02
N ARG A 287 1.53 -3.01 26.18
CA ARG A 287 2.21 -4.32 26.25
C ARG A 287 1.72 -5.19 27.40
N ASP A 288 1.48 -4.61 28.56
CA ASP A 288 1.02 -5.34 29.77
C ASP A 288 -0.46 -5.77 29.69
N TRP A 289 -1.20 -5.35 28.67
CA TRP A 289 -2.57 -5.80 28.41
C TRP A 289 -2.62 -7.10 27.58
N LEU A 290 -1.54 -7.42 26.86
CA LEU A 290 -1.50 -8.52 25.90
C LEU A 290 -1.62 -9.88 26.58
N ASN A 291 -2.22 -10.83 25.87
CA ASN A 291 -2.33 -12.22 26.33
C ASN A 291 -0.94 -12.83 26.58
N PRO A 292 -0.61 -13.27 27.81
CA PRO A 292 0.71 -13.80 28.13
C PRO A 292 1.03 -15.15 27.45
N LYS A 293 0.04 -15.79 26.83
CA LYS A 293 0.21 -17.03 26.04
C LYS A 293 0.61 -16.75 24.58
N GLY A 294 1.07 -15.53 24.30
CA GLY A 294 1.41 -15.09 22.97
C GLY A 294 0.20 -14.54 22.18
N VAL A 295 0.46 -13.55 21.35
CA VAL A 295 -0.56 -12.86 20.57
C VAL A 295 -0.01 -12.50 19.19
N THR A 296 -0.87 -12.53 18.18
CA THR A 296 -0.58 -11.92 16.87
C THR A 296 -1.38 -10.65 16.71
N ILE A 297 -0.71 -9.52 16.57
CA ILE A 297 -1.31 -8.21 16.29
C ILE A 297 -1.19 -7.96 14.79
N ILE A 298 -2.30 -7.70 14.13
CA ILE A 298 -2.39 -7.37 12.71
C ILE A 298 -2.85 -5.93 12.61
N ALA A 299 -1.88 -5.03 12.44
CA ALA A 299 -2.09 -3.59 12.42
C ALA A 299 -2.31 -3.10 10.99
N SER A 300 -3.40 -2.39 10.75
CA SER A 300 -3.75 -1.86 9.43
C SER A 300 -4.22 -0.40 9.43
N GLY A 301 -4.19 0.28 10.57
CA GLY A 301 -4.62 1.68 10.68
C GLY A 301 -3.52 2.69 10.37
N SER A 302 -2.26 2.30 10.44
CA SER A 302 -1.11 3.19 10.25
C SER A 302 -0.66 3.23 8.78
N ASP A 303 -1.41 3.93 7.94
CA ASP A 303 -1.16 4.07 6.50
C ASP A 303 -0.69 5.48 6.08
N GLN A 304 -0.37 6.34 7.05
CA GLN A 304 0.09 7.72 6.87
C GLN A 304 1.22 8.07 7.85
N PRO A 305 2.07 9.06 7.53
CA PRO A 305 3.21 9.45 8.38
C PRO A 305 2.84 9.97 9.78
N THR A 306 1.58 10.31 10.01
CA THR A 306 1.07 10.87 11.28
C THR A 306 0.34 9.87 12.16
N LYS A 307 0.15 8.62 11.68
CA LYS A 307 -0.59 7.58 12.39
C LYS A 307 0.34 6.57 13.04
N GLN A 308 -0.07 6.07 14.21
CA GLN A 308 0.55 4.95 14.90
C GLN A 308 -0.47 4.36 15.87
N GLU A 309 -0.72 3.05 15.79
CA GLU A 309 -1.64 2.32 16.66
C GLU A 309 -0.91 1.45 17.69
N ILE A 310 0.30 0.98 17.38
CA ILE A 310 1.06 0.03 18.19
C ILE A 310 2.22 0.75 18.89
N PRO A 311 2.37 0.62 20.24
CA PRO A 311 3.50 1.18 20.96
C PRO A 311 4.84 0.57 20.52
N ASN A 312 5.91 1.36 20.54
CA ASN A 312 7.23 0.92 20.09
C ASN A 312 7.79 -0.25 20.93
N ASP A 313 7.48 -0.30 22.22
CA ASP A 313 7.89 -1.39 23.12
C ASP A 313 7.20 -2.73 22.80
N VAL A 314 6.05 -2.70 22.14
CA VAL A 314 5.37 -3.88 21.59
C VAL A 314 6.05 -4.33 20.30
N LEU A 315 6.38 -3.36 19.42
CA LEU A 315 7.06 -3.65 18.14
C LEU A 315 8.43 -4.29 18.39
N SER A 316 9.23 -3.71 19.29
CA SER A 316 10.59 -4.19 19.61
C SER A 316 10.63 -5.46 20.46
N ALA A 317 9.53 -5.83 21.14
CA ALA A 317 9.47 -7.02 21.99
C ALA A 317 9.14 -8.31 21.24
N GLY A 318 8.69 -8.23 20.00
CA GLY A 318 8.17 -9.36 19.25
C GLY A 318 8.83 -9.57 17.89
N LYS A 319 8.30 -10.54 17.13
CA LYS A 319 8.60 -10.66 15.70
C LYS A 319 7.83 -9.57 14.95
N TYR A 320 8.54 -8.57 14.43
CA TYR A 320 7.93 -7.57 13.58
C TYR A 320 7.98 -8.01 12.11
N ILE A 321 6.81 -8.10 11.47
CA ILE A 321 6.62 -8.54 10.09
C ILE A 321 6.00 -7.38 9.30
N ALA A 322 6.68 -6.91 8.27
CA ALA A 322 6.20 -5.85 7.40
C ALA A 322 5.42 -6.41 6.19
N ASP A 323 4.40 -5.72 5.71
CA ASP A 323 3.87 -6.02 4.37
C ASP A 323 4.88 -5.67 3.28
N LEU A 324 5.60 -4.56 3.45
CA LEU A 324 6.76 -4.14 2.64
C LEU A 324 7.60 -3.16 3.48
N THR A 325 8.79 -3.56 3.89
CA THR A 325 9.69 -2.79 4.79
C THR A 325 9.94 -1.37 4.29
N LYS A 326 10.19 -1.22 2.98
CA LYS A 326 10.37 0.09 2.34
C LYS A 326 9.17 1.03 2.55
N GLN A 327 7.96 0.50 2.69
CA GLN A 327 6.74 1.29 2.91
C GLN A 327 6.47 1.49 4.40
N THR A 328 6.56 0.44 5.24
CA THR A 328 6.31 0.53 6.67
C THR A 328 7.30 1.46 7.39
N SER A 329 8.54 1.57 6.90
CA SER A 329 9.52 2.54 7.41
C SER A 329 9.16 4.02 7.15
N LYS A 330 8.19 4.29 6.29
CA LYS A 330 7.77 5.66 5.92
C LYS A 330 6.37 6.03 6.42
N VAL A 331 5.45 5.07 6.43
CA VAL A 331 4.02 5.33 6.73
C VAL A 331 3.41 4.32 7.70
N GLY A 332 4.08 3.19 8.02
CA GLY A 332 3.62 2.14 8.93
C GLY A 332 3.98 2.38 10.39
N GLU A 333 3.74 1.36 11.20
CA GLU A 333 4.09 1.32 12.63
C GLU A 333 5.60 1.42 12.84
N LEU A 334 6.42 0.77 11.98
CA LEU A 334 7.88 0.80 12.04
C LEU A 334 8.45 2.22 12.03
N ARG A 335 7.84 3.11 11.27
CA ARG A 335 8.26 4.52 11.17
C ARG A 335 8.44 5.19 12.53
N GLY A 336 7.48 5.00 13.45
CA GLY A 336 7.54 5.58 14.79
C GLY A 336 8.71 5.04 15.61
N ALA A 337 8.93 3.73 15.58
CA ALA A 337 10.03 3.07 16.27
C ALA A 337 11.41 3.47 15.72
N LEU A 338 11.53 3.62 14.38
CA LEU A 338 12.75 4.13 13.74
C LEU A 338 13.05 5.57 14.15
N GLN A 339 12.05 6.45 14.18
CA GLN A 339 12.20 7.86 14.59
C GLN A 339 12.57 8.02 16.05
N ALA A 340 12.08 7.15 16.92
CA ALA A 340 12.42 7.13 18.34
C ALA A 340 13.80 6.49 18.62
N GLY A 341 14.34 5.72 17.68
CA GLY A 341 15.56 4.94 17.86
C GLY A 341 15.36 3.65 18.65
N ASP A 342 14.11 3.18 18.78
CA ASP A 342 13.75 1.95 19.48
C ASP A 342 13.94 0.70 18.61
N MET A 343 13.99 0.87 17.28
CA MET A 343 14.26 -0.16 16.27
C MET A 343 15.09 0.41 15.11
N THR A 344 15.67 -0.51 14.34
CA THR A 344 16.31 -0.27 13.05
C THR A 344 15.63 -1.12 11.96
N GLU A 345 15.92 -0.89 10.68
CA GLU A 345 15.39 -1.75 9.60
C GLU A 345 15.93 -3.20 9.70
N ASP A 346 17.09 -3.40 10.33
CA ASP A 346 17.68 -4.74 10.56
C ASP A 346 16.91 -5.56 11.62
N ASP A 347 16.10 -4.91 12.46
CA ASP A 347 15.24 -5.55 13.45
C ASP A 347 13.93 -6.10 12.85
N VAL A 348 13.65 -5.81 11.57
CA VAL A 348 12.51 -6.39 10.85
C VAL A 348 12.75 -7.89 10.70
N TYR A 349 11.88 -8.69 11.35
CA TYR A 349 12.04 -10.15 11.32
C TYR A 349 11.88 -10.69 9.89
N ALA A 350 10.85 -10.26 9.16
CA ALA A 350 10.55 -10.70 7.80
C ALA A 350 9.61 -9.72 7.10
N GLU A 351 9.53 -9.81 5.78
CA GLU A 351 8.34 -9.36 5.06
C GLU A 351 7.29 -10.48 5.00
N LEU A 352 6.01 -10.12 4.96
CA LEU A 352 4.91 -11.11 4.94
C LEU A 352 5.03 -12.06 3.74
N GLY A 353 5.58 -11.59 2.62
CA GLY A 353 5.89 -12.42 1.46
C GLY A 353 6.87 -13.55 1.73
N ASP A 354 7.86 -13.34 2.62
CA ASP A 354 8.80 -14.37 3.04
C ASP A 354 8.11 -15.46 3.89
N ILE A 355 7.17 -15.03 4.74
CA ILE A 355 6.38 -15.96 5.56
C ILE A 355 5.45 -16.79 4.67
N VAL A 356 4.74 -16.16 3.73
CA VAL A 356 3.86 -16.83 2.76
C VAL A 356 4.62 -17.85 1.93
N ASN A 357 5.87 -17.55 1.53
CA ASN A 357 6.72 -18.45 0.76
C ASN A 357 7.44 -19.51 1.62
N GLY A 358 7.26 -19.51 2.94
CA GLY A 358 7.92 -20.45 3.85
C GLY A 358 9.44 -20.24 3.99
N VAL A 359 9.94 -19.05 3.62
CA VAL A 359 11.37 -18.69 3.79
C VAL A 359 11.69 -18.48 5.27
N LYS A 360 10.75 -17.88 6.00
CA LYS A 360 10.78 -17.76 7.46
C LYS A 360 9.48 -18.27 8.08
N PRO A 361 9.52 -18.88 9.27
CA PRO A 361 8.31 -19.30 9.95
C PRO A 361 7.53 -18.09 10.46
N GLY A 362 6.20 -18.17 10.46
CA GLY A 362 5.34 -17.22 11.13
C GLY A 362 5.43 -17.40 12.65
N ARG A 363 4.45 -18.12 13.22
CA ARG A 363 4.41 -18.44 14.66
C ARG A 363 5.09 -19.78 14.96
N GLU A 364 5.92 -19.79 16.00
CA GLU A 364 6.59 -21.00 16.49
C GLU A 364 6.28 -21.31 17.97
N GLY A 365 5.91 -20.30 18.76
CA GLY A 365 5.66 -20.44 20.21
C GLY A 365 4.74 -19.33 20.75
N ASP A 366 5.00 -18.93 21.99
CA ASP A 366 4.19 -17.94 22.72
C ASP A 366 4.71 -16.50 22.53
N GLU A 367 5.34 -16.22 21.40
CA GLU A 367 5.86 -14.90 21.09
C GLU A 367 4.76 -13.88 20.76
N ILE A 368 5.06 -12.61 20.93
CA ILE A 368 4.32 -11.50 20.33
C ILE A 368 4.73 -11.43 18.86
N ILE A 369 3.75 -11.39 17.96
CA ILE A 369 3.97 -11.11 16.53
C ILE A 369 3.21 -9.84 16.18
N VAL A 370 3.86 -8.92 15.49
CA VAL A 370 3.20 -7.74 14.92
C VAL A 370 3.34 -7.80 13.40
N VAL A 371 2.21 -7.86 12.71
CA VAL A 371 2.16 -7.77 11.25
C VAL A 371 1.65 -6.39 10.88
N ASP A 372 2.50 -5.58 10.27
CA ASP A 372 2.20 -4.20 9.87
C ASP A 372 1.76 -4.17 8.40
N LEU A 373 0.50 -3.79 8.18
CA LEU A 373 -0.17 -3.78 6.87
C LEU A 373 -0.49 -2.35 6.44
N THR A 374 0.40 -1.74 5.69
CA THR A 374 0.21 -0.39 5.14
C THR A 374 -0.59 -0.36 3.83
N GLY A 375 -0.83 -1.54 3.24
CA GLY A 375 -1.54 -1.69 1.98
C GLY A 375 -0.69 -1.31 0.77
N THR A 376 -0.10 -2.30 0.13
CA THR A 376 0.80 -2.12 -1.01
C THR A 376 0.06 -2.09 -2.35
N GLY A 377 0.68 -1.48 -3.36
CA GLY A 377 0.19 -1.52 -4.74
C GLY A 377 0.14 -2.92 -5.35
N ALA A 378 0.86 -3.89 -4.77
CA ALA A 378 0.79 -5.30 -5.19
C ALA A 378 -0.61 -5.89 -4.97
N GLN A 379 -1.20 -5.62 -3.81
CA GLN A 379 -2.56 -6.06 -3.48
C GLN A 379 -3.59 -5.40 -4.40
N ASP A 380 -3.41 -4.10 -4.70
CA ASP A 380 -4.29 -3.37 -5.62
C ASP A 380 -4.15 -3.91 -7.06
N ALA A 381 -2.95 -4.31 -7.49
CA ALA A 381 -2.72 -4.95 -8.79
C ALA A 381 -3.41 -6.32 -8.87
N ALA A 382 -3.28 -7.13 -7.83
CA ALA A 382 -3.84 -8.48 -7.80
C ALA A 382 -5.38 -8.46 -7.82
N ILE A 383 -6.03 -7.68 -6.94
CA ILE A 383 -7.49 -7.60 -6.94
C ILE A 383 -8.03 -6.94 -8.23
N GLY A 384 -7.30 -5.96 -8.80
CA GLY A 384 -7.63 -5.34 -10.08
C GLY A 384 -7.58 -6.32 -11.24
N GLN A 385 -6.58 -7.23 -11.27
CA GLN A 385 -6.49 -8.31 -12.26
C GLN A 385 -7.68 -9.28 -12.16
N VAL A 386 -7.99 -9.77 -10.94
CA VAL A 386 -9.12 -10.68 -10.72
C VAL A 386 -10.44 -10.01 -11.11
N ALA A 387 -10.62 -8.74 -10.75
CA ALA A 387 -11.81 -7.99 -11.17
C ALA A 387 -11.90 -7.90 -12.70
N TRP A 388 -10.80 -7.60 -13.39
CA TRP A 388 -10.78 -7.57 -14.85
C TRP A 388 -11.09 -8.92 -15.47
N ASP A 389 -10.52 -10.02 -14.97
CA ASP A 389 -10.72 -11.35 -15.50
C ASP A 389 -12.20 -11.77 -15.44
N LYS A 390 -12.90 -11.41 -14.37
CA LYS A 390 -14.33 -11.68 -14.22
C LYS A 390 -15.21 -10.72 -15.04
N LEU A 391 -14.97 -9.42 -14.90
CA LEU A 391 -15.82 -8.41 -15.52
C LEU A 391 -15.63 -8.29 -17.03
N SER A 392 -14.47 -8.68 -17.55
CA SER A 392 -14.23 -8.68 -19.00
C SER A 392 -15.08 -9.71 -19.75
N GLN A 393 -15.61 -10.71 -19.04
CA GLN A 393 -16.47 -11.75 -19.60
C GLN A 393 -17.96 -11.33 -19.71
N LEU A 394 -18.35 -10.25 -19.03
CA LEU A 394 -19.70 -9.68 -19.11
C LEU A 394 -19.89 -8.88 -20.40
#